data_1a3ded64509efa85fcc1730aaaa82349
#
_entry.id   1a3ded64509efa85fcc1730aaaa82349
#
_cell.length_a   1.000
_cell.length_b   1.000
_cell.length_c   1.000
_cell.angle_alpha   90.00
_cell.angle_beta   90.00
_cell.angle_gamma   90.00
#
_symmetry.space_group_name_H-M   'P 1'
#
loop_
_entity.id
_entity.type
_entity.pdbx_description
1 polymer ?
#
loop_
_entity_poly.entity_id
_entity_poly.type
_entity_poly.pdbx_seq_one_letter_code
_entity_poly.pdbx_strand_id
1 'polypeptide(L)'
;KPFYHSDEEITTYTSNTKATEFTILQNIFVHDIQMSNRKAKDSLSRGAESIRFTIESDKIEVAKLMENLPLENVTYYFNLPFLSVEYVKILNDFASTNNANFIVQIDPIGQLAKDGNWFENLNPDFEKLNEISKNTSNSFLNIQSGIYQNAGANMVQQLAYTLAHVNEYFNRLNLSDRAESRFPITIEVSVGTNYFFEIAKLRALRLLFKTLAVEYNHTFDCHIIATPTKRNKTLYDYNVNMLRTTTECMSAILGGANAVSNLAYDAIYHKDNEFGDRISRNQLLVLKEESYLKHALELAAVL
;
A
#
# COMPACT_ATOMS: atom_id res chain seq x y z
N LYS A 1 -6.91 -25.38 19.37
CA LYS A 1 -8.17 -26.12 19.15
C LYS A 1 -8.45 -26.11 17.65
N PRO A 2 -8.87 -27.25 17.04
CA PRO A 2 -9.19 -27.30 15.62
C PRO A 2 -10.51 -26.57 15.26
N PHE A 3 -11.36 -26.31 16.26
CA PHE A 3 -12.64 -25.61 16.09
C PHE A 3 -12.89 -24.68 17.27
N TYR A 4 -13.47 -23.53 16.98
CA TYR A 4 -13.96 -22.56 17.95
C TYR A 4 -15.49 -22.73 18.02
N HIS A 5 -16.02 -22.89 19.21
CA HIS A 5 -17.44 -23.22 19.43
C HIS A 5 -18.20 -22.17 20.24
N SER A 6 -17.53 -21.10 20.66
CA SER A 6 -18.21 -20.03 21.40
C SER A 6 -18.19 -18.72 20.63
N ASP A 7 -19.33 -18.05 20.55
CA ASP A 7 -19.48 -16.74 19.92
C ASP A 7 -18.61 -15.66 20.59
N GLU A 8 -18.30 -15.81 21.88
CA GLU A 8 -17.40 -14.90 22.63
C GLU A 8 -15.95 -14.97 22.13
N GLU A 9 -15.46 -16.17 21.77
CA GLU A 9 -14.12 -16.33 21.20
C GLU A 9 -14.04 -15.70 19.79
N ILE A 10 -15.11 -15.78 19.01
CA ILE A 10 -15.21 -15.21 17.67
C ILE A 10 -15.27 -13.68 17.74
N THR A 11 -16.04 -13.09 18.65
CA THR A 11 -16.18 -11.64 18.78
C THR A 11 -14.87 -10.96 19.18
N THR A 12 -14.01 -11.64 19.93
CA THR A 12 -12.68 -11.12 20.31
C THR A 12 -11.76 -10.96 19.09
N TYR A 13 -11.88 -11.84 18.09
CA TYR A 13 -11.06 -11.78 16.87
C TYR A 13 -11.69 -10.93 15.76
N THR A 14 -12.98 -10.82 15.67
CA THR A 14 -13.69 -10.07 14.61
C THR A 14 -13.64 -8.55 14.81
N SER A 15 -13.54 -8.06 16.04
CA SER A 15 -13.50 -6.62 16.33
C SER A 15 -12.29 -5.89 15.75
N ASN A 16 -11.23 -6.60 15.38
CA ASN A 16 -9.98 -6.04 14.86
C ASN A 16 -9.82 -6.13 13.34
N THR A 17 -10.77 -6.74 12.64
CA THR A 17 -10.68 -7.01 11.20
C THR A 17 -11.72 -6.28 10.37
N LYS A 18 -12.13 -5.06 10.76
CA LYS A 18 -12.94 -4.23 9.86
C LYS A 18 -12.15 -3.93 8.59
N ALA A 19 -12.17 -4.89 7.67
CA ALA A 19 -11.79 -4.65 6.31
C ALA A 19 -12.88 -3.74 5.72
N THR A 20 -12.51 -2.57 5.34
CA THR A 20 -13.28 -1.69 4.48
C THR A 20 -13.31 -2.27 3.07
N GLU A 21 -14.21 -1.85 2.23
CA GLU A 21 -14.13 -2.16 0.79
C GLU A 21 -12.73 -1.86 0.29
N PHE A 22 -12.11 -2.84 -0.39
CA PHE A 22 -10.80 -2.62 -0.97
C PHE A 22 -10.90 -1.75 -2.23
N THR A 23 -9.88 -0.95 -2.49
CA THR A 23 -9.77 -0.16 -3.73
C THR A 23 -8.84 -0.85 -4.73
N ILE A 24 -9.21 -0.78 -6.01
CA ILE A 24 -8.37 -1.24 -7.12
C ILE A 24 -7.33 -0.17 -7.41
N LEU A 25 -6.07 -0.48 -7.10
CA LEU A 25 -4.95 0.44 -7.23
C LEU A 25 -4.15 0.17 -8.50
N GLN A 26 -4.04 1.17 -9.38
CA GLN A 26 -3.18 1.11 -10.57
C GLN A 26 -1.86 1.82 -10.31
N ASN A 27 -0.75 1.13 -10.53
CA ASN A 27 0.59 1.72 -10.47
C ASN A 27 0.96 2.36 -11.81
N ILE A 28 1.54 3.56 -11.76
CA ILE A 28 2.05 4.29 -12.91
C ILE A 28 3.42 4.86 -12.56
N PHE A 29 4.43 4.49 -13.34
CA PHE A 29 5.75 5.07 -13.24
C PHE A 29 5.82 6.35 -14.10
N VAL A 30 6.22 7.47 -13.51
CA VAL A 30 6.18 8.77 -14.17
C VAL A 30 7.52 9.07 -14.85
N HIS A 31 7.65 8.63 -16.11
CA HIS A 31 8.76 9.05 -16.98
C HIS A 31 8.42 10.33 -17.76
N ASP A 32 7.23 10.35 -18.33
CA ASP A 32 6.68 11.47 -19.08
C ASP A 32 5.34 11.88 -18.47
N ILE A 33 5.18 13.17 -18.20
CA ILE A 33 4.00 13.69 -17.50
C ILE A 33 2.73 13.47 -18.33
N GLN A 34 2.77 13.74 -19.64
CA GLN A 34 1.57 13.65 -20.48
C GLN A 34 1.14 12.21 -20.71
N MET A 35 2.11 11.30 -20.91
CA MET A 35 1.83 9.87 -21.05
C MET A 35 1.27 9.30 -19.76
N SER A 36 1.85 9.65 -18.62
CA SER A 36 1.40 9.20 -17.30
C SER A 36 0.01 9.72 -16.94
N ASN A 37 -0.29 10.97 -17.24
CA ASN A 37 -1.61 11.56 -17.09
C ASN A 37 -2.65 10.84 -17.96
N ARG A 38 -2.33 10.58 -19.25
CA ARG A 38 -3.21 9.82 -20.16
C ARG A 38 -3.47 8.40 -19.64
N LYS A 39 -2.42 7.71 -19.17
CA LYS A 39 -2.52 6.36 -18.61
C LYS A 39 -3.40 6.35 -17.35
N ALA A 40 -3.30 7.38 -16.50
CA ALA A 40 -4.15 7.54 -15.33
C ALA A 40 -5.62 7.72 -15.71
N LYS A 41 -5.93 8.59 -16.67
CA LYS A 41 -7.29 8.79 -17.20
C LYS A 41 -7.89 7.51 -17.77
N ASP A 42 -7.13 6.80 -18.60
CA ASP A 42 -7.56 5.53 -19.19
C ASP A 42 -7.80 4.48 -18.09
N SER A 43 -6.90 4.39 -17.11
CA SER A 43 -7.03 3.42 -16.01
C SER A 43 -8.28 3.68 -15.16
N LEU A 44 -8.54 4.94 -14.81
CA LEU A 44 -9.73 5.33 -14.04
C LEU A 44 -11.02 5.08 -14.84
N SER A 45 -11.05 5.42 -16.13
CA SER A 45 -12.21 5.16 -16.99
C SER A 45 -12.50 3.67 -17.18
N ARG A 46 -11.53 2.81 -16.91
CA ARG A 46 -11.62 1.36 -17.04
C ARG A 46 -11.65 0.62 -15.69
N GLY A 47 -12.04 1.30 -14.63
CA GLY A 47 -12.36 0.69 -13.33
C GLY A 47 -11.22 0.65 -12.32
N ALA A 48 -10.10 1.36 -12.51
CA ALA A 48 -9.22 1.69 -11.40
C ALA A 48 -9.92 2.69 -10.48
N GLU A 49 -9.77 2.55 -9.18
CA GLU A 49 -10.41 3.40 -8.16
C GLU A 49 -9.39 4.29 -7.45
N SER A 50 -8.13 3.96 -7.61
CA SER A 50 -7.00 4.74 -7.09
C SER A 50 -5.78 4.60 -8.00
N ILE A 51 -4.92 5.62 -7.98
CA ILE A 51 -3.70 5.66 -8.80
C ILE A 51 -2.51 5.86 -7.88
N ARG A 52 -1.44 5.11 -8.11
CA ARG A 52 -0.14 5.35 -7.47
C ARG A 52 0.87 5.80 -8.52
N PHE A 53 1.29 7.04 -8.41
CA PHE A 53 2.39 7.60 -9.20
C PHE A 53 3.71 7.35 -8.48
N THR A 54 4.66 6.71 -9.15
CA THR A 54 6.05 6.66 -8.71
C THR A 54 6.82 7.76 -9.43
N ILE A 55 7.32 8.73 -8.68
CA ILE A 55 7.98 9.96 -9.18
C ILE A 55 9.43 9.92 -8.70
N GLU A 56 10.39 9.84 -9.63
CA GLU A 56 11.83 9.78 -9.29
C GLU A 56 12.51 11.15 -9.17
N SER A 57 11.82 12.24 -9.52
CA SER A 57 12.41 13.57 -9.52
C SER A 57 11.41 14.62 -9.03
N ASP A 58 11.89 15.54 -8.19
CA ASP A 58 11.18 16.72 -7.72
C ASP A 58 10.86 17.76 -8.82
N LYS A 59 11.36 17.53 -10.04
CA LYS A 59 11.08 18.38 -11.21
C LYS A 59 9.74 18.10 -11.89
N ILE A 60 9.04 17.03 -11.48
CA ILE A 60 7.73 16.69 -12.04
C ILE A 60 6.68 17.69 -11.56
N GLU A 61 6.08 18.43 -12.49
CA GLU A 61 5.04 19.41 -12.18
C GLU A 61 3.71 18.71 -11.83
N VAL A 62 3.33 18.76 -10.56
CA VAL A 62 2.11 18.11 -10.03
C VAL A 62 0.86 18.59 -10.75
N ALA A 63 0.73 19.89 -11.02
CA ALA A 63 -0.44 20.47 -11.70
C ALA A 63 -0.64 19.90 -13.11
N LYS A 64 0.45 19.70 -13.86
CA LYS A 64 0.39 19.08 -15.20
C LYS A 64 0.07 17.57 -15.12
N LEU A 65 0.66 16.87 -14.14
CA LEU A 65 0.40 15.45 -13.94
C LEU A 65 -1.06 15.20 -13.59
N MET A 66 -1.66 16.08 -12.80
CA MET A 66 -3.05 15.98 -12.32
C MET A 66 -4.07 16.63 -13.24
N GLU A 67 -3.65 17.21 -14.36
CA GLU A 67 -4.52 17.98 -15.27
C GLU A 67 -5.72 17.14 -15.75
N ASN A 68 -6.94 17.65 -15.49
CA ASN A 68 -8.21 17.00 -15.87
C ASN A 68 -8.37 15.56 -15.35
N LEU A 69 -7.71 15.18 -14.24
CA LEU A 69 -8.01 13.96 -13.51
C LEU A 69 -9.16 14.22 -12.52
N PRO A 70 -10.05 13.23 -12.25
CA PRO A 70 -11.08 13.38 -11.23
C PRO A 70 -10.41 13.45 -9.86
N LEU A 71 -10.68 14.50 -9.08
CA LEU A 71 -10.10 14.69 -7.76
C LEU A 71 -11.02 14.21 -6.63
N GLU A 72 -12.31 14.19 -6.89
CA GLU A 72 -13.31 13.69 -5.95
C GLU A 72 -13.40 12.16 -5.99
N ASN A 73 -13.51 11.53 -4.83
CA ASN A 73 -13.68 10.08 -4.67
C ASN A 73 -12.55 9.20 -5.22
N VAL A 74 -11.41 9.78 -5.60
CA VAL A 74 -10.22 9.04 -6.04
C VAL A 74 -9.07 9.33 -5.08
N THR A 75 -8.40 8.28 -4.63
CA THR A 75 -7.17 8.40 -3.83
C THR A 75 -5.95 8.33 -4.73
N TYR A 76 -5.08 9.33 -4.64
CA TYR A 76 -3.80 9.36 -5.34
C TYR A 76 -2.66 9.13 -4.38
N TYR A 77 -1.85 8.12 -4.66
CA TYR A 77 -0.63 7.81 -3.92
C TYR A 77 0.57 8.36 -4.68
N PHE A 78 1.45 9.06 -3.99
CA PHE A 78 2.70 9.57 -4.53
C PHE A 78 3.86 8.86 -3.87
N ASN A 79 4.39 7.83 -4.53
CA ASN A 79 5.57 7.11 -4.08
C ASN A 79 6.82 7.88 -4.53
N LEU A 80 7.57 8.40 -3.54
CA LEU A 80 8.74 9.23 -3.74
C LEU A 80 9.99 8.47 -3.32
N PRO A 81 10.79 7.93 -4.26
CA PRO A 81 12.10 7.35 -3.98
C PRO A 81 13.18 8.42 -3.75
N PHE A 82 12.80 9.56 -3.23
CA PHE A 82 13.64 10.66 -2.78
C PHE A 82 12.96 11.39 -1.62
N LEU A 83 13.71 12.22 -0.91
CA LEU A 83 13.23 12.96 0.25
C LEU A 83 13.39 14.48 0.03
N SER A 84 12.31 15.15 -0.29
CA SER A 84 12.23 16.61 -0.48
C SER A 84 11.03 17.17 0.29
N VAL A 85 11.31 18.06 1.26
CA VAL A 85 10.29 18.76 2.06
C VAL A 85 9.47 19.68 1.15
N GLU A 86 10.14 20.38 0.25
CA GLU A 86 9.54 21.33 -0.68
C GLU A 86 8.55 20.63 -1.62
N TYR A 87 8.93 19.46 -2.14
CA TYR A 87 8.06 18.71 -3.04
C TYR A 87 6.82 18.15 -2.34
N VAL A 88 6.99 17.66 -1.11
CA VAL A 88 5.85 17.23 -0.29
C VAL A 88 4.91 18.41 0.02
N LYS A 89 5.46 19.60 0.28
CA LYS A 89 4.65 20.80 0.47
C LYS A 89 3.86 21.15 -0.78
N ILE A 90 4.45 21.10 -1.97
CA ILE A 90 3.74 21.32 -3.26
C ILE A 90 2.57 20.33 -3.40
N LEU A 91 2.78 19.05 -3.09
CA LEU A 91 1.72 18.02 -3.13
C LEU A 91 0.59 18.35 -2.14
N ASN A 92 0.91 18.73 -0.91
CA ASN A 92 -0.08 19.06 0.11
C ASN A 92 -0.85 20.34 -0.21
N ASP A 93 -0.18 21.37 -0.72
CA ASP A 93 -0.81 22.63 -1.14
C ASP A 93 -1.77 22.38 -2.31
N PHE A 94 -1.36 21.56 -3.28
CA PHE A 94 -2.25 21.17 -4.38
C PHE A 94 -3.46 20.39 -3.89
N ALA A 95 -3.25 19.41 -3.02
CA ALA A 95 -4.32 18.59 -2.45
C ALA A 95 -5.34 19.45 -1.68
N SER A 96 -4.84 20.36 -0.83
CA SER A 96 -5.68 21.24 -0.01
C SER A 96 -6.48 22.22 -0.87
N THR A 97 -5.85 22.82 -1.89
CA THR A 97 -6.50 23.78 -2.79
C THR A 97 -7.61 23.14 -3.59
N ASN A 98 -7.45 21.88 -3.98
CA ASN A 98 -8.36 21.18 -4.88
C ASN A 98 -9.25 20.15 -4.16
N ASN A 99 -9.23 20.09 -2.83
CA ASN A 99 -9.93 19.10 -2.00
C ASN A 99 -9.67 17.64 -2.47
N ALA A 100 -8.41 17.36 -2.84
CA ALA A 100 -8.01 16.06 -3.36
C ALA A 100 -7.46 15.15 -2.26
N ASN A 101 -7.71 13.86 -2.35
CA ASN A 101 -7.19 12.88 -1.40
C ASN A 101 -5.81 12.36 -1.87
N PHE A 102 -4.75 12.97 -1.34
CA PHE A 102 -3.37 12.59 -1.63
C PHE A 102 -2.75 11.86 -0.43
N ILE A 103 -2.05 10.78 -0.74
CA ILE A 103 -1.23 10.00 0.20
C ILE A 103 0.20 10.01 -0.32
N VAL A 104 1.08 10.66 0.41
CA VAL A 104 2.52 10.64 0.08
C VAL A 104 3.15 9.39 0.69
N GLN A 105 4.08 8.78 -0.02
CA GLN A 105 4.74 7.54 0.38
C GLN A 105 6.26 7.74 0.36
N ILE A 106 6.85 7.87 1.55
CA ILE A 106 8.30 8.05 1.75
C ILE A 106 8.76 7.02 2.79
N ASP A 107 9.89 6.37 2.52
CA ASP A 107 10.44 5.32 3.37
C ASP A 107 11.98 5.30 3.39
N PRO A 108 12.65 6.18 4.17
CA PRO A 108 14.11 6.19 4.27
C PRO A 108 14.70 4.89 4.84
N ILE A 109 14.02 4.22 5.79
CA ILE A 109 14.47 2.93 6.33
C ILE A 109 14.32 1.85 5.26
N GLY A 110 13.22 1.87 4.50
CA GLY A 110 13.01 0.97 3.35
C GLY A 110 14.05 1.19 2.26
N GLN A 111 14.43 2.45 1.99
CA GLN A 111 15.51 2.79 1.07
C GLN A 111 16.84 2.20 1.54
N LEU A 112 17.18 2.39 2.81
CA LEU A 112 18.38 1.79 3.42
C LEU A 112 18.37 0.25 3.31
N ALA A 113 17.23 -0.37 3.62
CA ALA A 113 17.11 -1.83 3.59
C ALA A 113 17.20 -2.39 2.14
N LYS A 114 16.76 -1.62 1.14
CA LYS A 114 16.77 -2.00 -0.27
C LYS A 114 18.12 -1.80 -0.94
N ASP A 115 18.72 -0.62 -0.75
CA ASP A 115 19.89 -0.18 -1.51
C ASP A 115 21.17 -0.09 -0.66
N GLY A 116 21.05 -0.27 0.67
CA GLY A 116 22.16 -0.15 1.61
C GLY A 116 22.57 1.28 1.94
N ASN A 117 21.85 2.29 1.43
CA ASN A 117 22.15 3.71 1.62
C ASN A 117 20.88 4.47 2.05
N TRP A 118 21.08 5.45 2.92
CA TRP A 118 20.07 6.48 3.21
C TRP A 118 19.89 7.40 1.99
N PHE A 119 18.88 8.25 1.96
CA PHE A 119 18.80 9.30 0.94
C PHE A 119 19.97 10.27 1.04
N GLU A 120 20.25 10.75 2.25
CA GLU A 120 21.45 11.55 2.58
C GLU A 120 22.23 10.86 3.71
N ASN A 121 21.63 10.80 4.91
CA ASN A 121 22.17 10.14 6.08
C ASN A 121 21.07 9.96 7.14
N LEU A 122 21.33 9.19 8.20
CA LEU A 122 20.35 8.90 9.25
C LEU A 122 19.71 10.17 9.84
N ASN A 123 20.52 11.11 10.33
CA ASN A 123 20.00 12.29 11.04
C ASN A 123 19.31 13.28 10.09
N PRO A 124 19.92 13.70 8.96
CA PRO A 124 19.24 14.57 7.98
C PRO A 124 17.93 14.02 7.46
N ASP A 125 17.86 12.72 7.18
CA ASP A 125 16.62 12.11 6.68
C ASP A 125 15.50 12.16 7.72
N PHE A 126 15.80 11.90 9.00
CA PHE A 126 14.81 12.00 10.06
C PHE A 126 14.45 13.46 10.43
N GLU A 127 15.38 14.40 10.31
CA GLU A 127 15.09 15.84 10.47
C GLU A 127 14.09 16.30 9.41
N LYS A 128 14.32 15.94 8.13
CA LYS A 128 13.38 16.23 7.03
C LYS A 128 12.01 15.56 7.23
N LEU A 129 11.99 14.30 7.68
CA LEU A 129 10.72 13.62 8.00
C LEU A 129 9.96 14.32 9.14
N ASN A 130 10.65 14.77 10.17
CA ASN A 130 10.05 15.53 11.27
C ASN A 130 9.50 16.89 10.77
N GLU A 131 10.18 17.54 9.83
CA GLU A 131 9.70 18.77 9.20
C GLU A 131 8.44 18.50 8.36
N ILE A 132 8.46 17.49 7.52
CA ILE A 132 7.29 17.04 6.74
C ILE A 132 6.14 16.75 7.69
N SER A 133 6.42 16.01 8.76
CA SER A 133 5.39 15.63 9.73
C SER A 133 4.69 16.84 10.37
N LYS A 134 5.38 17.94 10.62
CA LYS A 134 4.80 19.17 11.18
C LYS A 134 3.96 19.94 10.15
N ASN A 135 4.26 19.80 8.88
CA ASN A 135 3.71 20.61 7.80
C ASN A 135 2.61 19.90 6.99
N THR A 136 2.29 18.63 7.29
CA THR A 136 1.25 17.88 6.57
C THR A 136 0.22 17.30 7.52
N SER A 137 -1.04 17.38 7.14
CA SER A 137 -2.14 16.65 7.78
C SER A 137 -2.37 15.27 7.15
N ASN A 138 -1.78 15.01 5.97
CA ASN A 138 -1.94 13.79 5.21
C ASN A 138 -0.91 12.71 5.62
N SER A 139 -1.15 11.47 5.23
CA SER A 139 -0.16 10.40 5.35
C SER A 139 1.08 10.70 4.52
N PHE A 140 2.26 10.43 5.08
CA PHE A 140 3.54 10.60 4.39
C PHE A 140 4.51 9.44 4.63
N LEU A 141 4.19 8.53 5.55
CA LEU A 141 5.01 7.36 5.82
C LEU A 141 4.50 6.15 5.06
N ASN A 142 5.40 5.46 4.41
CA ASN A 142 5.17 4.17 3.78
C ASN A 142 6.17 3.14 4.30
N ILE A 143 5.69 2.02 4.76
CA ILE A 143 6.54 0.91 5.19
C ILE A 143 6.59 -0.10 4.05
N GLN A 144 7.69 -0.17 3.33
CA GLN A 144 7.88 -1.09 2.21
C GLN A 144 8.17 -2.52 2.68
N SER A 145 7.21 -3.13 3.38
CA SER A 145 7.35 -4.50 3.93
C SER A 145 7.63 -5.56 2.85
N GLY A 146 7.19 -5.32 1.61
CA GLY A 146 7.44 -6.22 0.49
C GLY A 146 8.91 -6.50 0.19
N ILE A 147 9.83 -5.60 0.57
CA ILE A 147 11.28 -5.80 0.40
C ILE A 147 11.76 -7.01 1.20
N TYR A 148 11.26 -7.21 2.41
CA TYR A 148 11.65 -8.34 3.27
C TYR A 148 11.22 -9.68 2.67
N GLN A 149 9.99 -9.76 2.16
CA GLN A 149 9.51 -10.96 1.48
C GLN A 149 10.32 -11.25 0.23
N ASN A 150 10.57 -10.26 -0.61
CA ASN A 150 11.34 -10.42 -1.84
C ASN A 150 12.79 -10.83 -1.56
N ALA A 151 13.35 -10.42 -0.41
CA ALA A 151 14.67 -10.83 0.07
C ALA A 151 14.70 -12.25 0.70
N GLY A 152 13.55 -12.90 0.88
CA GLY A 152 13.50 -14.28 1.35
C GLY A 152 12.91 -14.51 2.73
N ALA A 153 12.46 -13.46 3.43
CA ALA A 153 11.86 -13.59 4.75
C ALA A 153 10.63 -14.52 4.73
N ASN A 154 10.53 -15.40 5.73
CA ASN A 154 9.30 -16.15 5.99
C ASN A 154 8.23 -15.24 6.61
N MET A 155 6.99 -15.72 6.75
CA MET A 155 5.87 -14.88 7.19
C MET A 155 6.05 -14.27 8.57
N VAL A 156 6.64 -15.01 9.51
CA VAL A 156 6.93 -14.50 10.87
C VAL A 156 7.99 -13.41 10.81
N GLN A 157 9.04 -13.62 10.01
CA GLN A 157 10.08 -12.62 9.80
C GLN A 157 9.54 -11.36 9.09
N GLN A 158 8.64 -11.52 8.11
CA GLN A 158 8.00 -10.38 7.46
C GLN A 158 7.24 -9.52 8.48
N LEU A 159 6.44 -10.14 9.36
CA LEU A 159 5.73 -9.43 10.42
C LEU A 159 6.70 -8.76 11.39
N ALA A 160 7.69 -9.50 11.88
CA ALA A 160 8.68 -8.99 12.84
C ALA A 160 9.47 -7.80 12.28
N TYR A 161 9.96 -7.89 11.04
CA TYR A 161 10.73 -6.81 10.42
C TYR A 161 9.85 -5.61 10.10
N THR A 162 8.61 -5.83 9.64
CA THR A 162 7.65 -4.74 9.40
C THR A 162 7.35 -3.98 10.69
N LEU A 163 7.09 -4.69 11.79
CA LEU A 163 6.80 -4.05 13.08
C LEU A 163 8.04 -3.37 13.68
N ALA A 164 9.22 -3.94 13.53
CA ALA A 164 10.48 -3.30 13.93
C ALA A 164 10.71 -2.01 13.12
N HIS A 165 10.40 -2.02 11.84
CA HIS A 165 10.49 -0.86 10.96
C HIS A 165 9.52 0.25 11.39
N VAL A 166 8.24 -0.09 11.66
CA VAL A 166 7.26 0.85 12.24
C VAL A 166 7.73 1.39 13.58
N ASN A 167 8.22 0.52 14.47
CA ASN A 167 8.70 0.89 15.78
C ASN A 167 9.86 1.90 15.73
N GLU A 168 10.76 1.78 14.76
CA GLU A 168 11.86 2.72 14.58
C GLU A 168 11.32 4.11 14.18
N TYR A 169 10.29 4.20 13.33
CA TYR A 169 9.64 5.47 13.04
C TYR A 169 8.93 6.05 14.27
N PHE A 170 8.24 5.23 15.06
CA PHE A 170 7.60 5.71 16.28
C PHE A 170 8.59 6.24 17.30
N ASN A 171 9.78 5.63 17.40
CA ASN A 171 10.84 6.09 18.30
C ASN A 171 11.48 7.42 17.86
N ARG A 172 11.59 7.65 16.55
CA ARG A 172 12.36 8.78 16.02
C ARG A 172 11.52 9.97 15.60
N LEU A 173 10.26 9.74 15.29
CA LEU A 173 9.34 10.80 14.88
C LEU A 173 8.48 11.21 16.08
N ASN A 174 8.43 12.50 16.37
CA ASN A 174 7.52 13.02 17.38
C ASN A 174 6.10 13.09 16.80
N LEU A 175 5.37 11.96 16.90
CA LEU A 175 3.99 11.84 16.42
C LEU A 175 2.96 12.10 17.53
N SER A 176 3.40 12.30 18.78
CA SER A 176 2.52 12.46 19.96
C SER A 176 1.70 13.75 19.94
N ASP A 177 2.20 14.82 19.33
CA ASP A 177 1.49 16.10 19.22
C ASP A 177 0.31 16.08 18.23
N ARG A 178 0.02 14.91 17.64
CA ARG A 178 -0.98 14.71 16.59
C ARG A 178 -2.11 13.77 16.97
N ALA A 179 -2.47 13.71 18.24
CA ALA A 179 -3.51 12.84 18.77
C ALA A 179 -4.89 12.98 18.06
N GLU A 180 -5.12 14.07 17.33
CA GLU A 180 -6.35 14.31 16.58
C GLU A 180 -6.24 14.07 15.08
N SER A 181 -5.04 13.95 14.51
CA SER A 181 -4.87 13.69 13.10
C SER A 181 -4.98 12.18 12.84
N ARG A 182 -6.00 11.78 12.09
CA ARG A 182 -6.12 10.44 11.52
C ARG A 182 -4.95 10.23 10.55
N PHE A 183 -3.81 9.80 11.05
CA PHE A 183 -2.60 9.63 10.28
C PHE A 183 -2.42 8.15 9.95
N PRO A 184 -3.00 7.62 8.88
CA PRO A 184 -2.75 6.25 8.50
C PRO A 184 -1.32 6.13 7.99
N ILE A 185 -0.52 5.31 8.67
CA ILE A 185 0.73 4.81 8.11
C ILE A 185 0.36 3.80 7.03
N THR A 186 0.91 3.97 5.85
CA THR A 186 0.77 3.01 4.77
C THR A 186 1.78 1.88 4.96
N ILE A 187 1.32 0.64 4.89
CA ILE A 187 2.18 -0.55 4.89
C ILE A 187 1.97 -1.27 3.56
N GLU A 188 3.01 -1.31 2.74
CA GLU A 188 3.01 -2.03 1.47
C GLU A 188 3.52 -3.45 1.68
N VAL A 189 2.64 -4.44 1.49
CA VAL A 189 2.96 -5.85 1.68
C VAL A 189 2.99 -6.60 0.36
N SER A 190 3.91 -7.53 0.21
CA SER A 190 3.88 -8.51 -0.88
C SER A 190 3.13 -9.76 -0.44
N VAL A 191 2.34 -10.33 -1.36
CA VAL A 191 1.48 -11.50 -1.10
C VAL A 191 1.94 -12.65 -1.99
N GLY A 192 2.15 -13.82 -1.38
CA GLY A 192 2.60 -15.03 -2.06
C GLY A 192 1.50 -16.06 -2.26
N THR A 193 1.90 -17.29 -2.62
CA THR A 193 0.98 -18.37 -3.00
C THR A 193 0.33 -19.13 -1.85
N ASN A 194 0.78 -18.92 -0.61
CA ASN A 194 0.22 -19.64 0.52
C ASN A 194 -1.06 -18.97 1.01
N TYR A 195 -2.15 -19.27 0.34
CA TYR A 195 -3.44 -18.59 0.41
C TYR A 195 -3.92 -18.28 1.83
N PHE A 196 -4.07 -19.29 2.67
CA PHE A 196 -4.59 -19.12 4.03
C PHE A 196 -3.61 -18.41 4.97
N PHE A 197 -2.31 -18.67 4.81
CA PHE A 197 -1.30 -18.00 5.61
C PHE A 197 -1.14 -16.52 5.22
N GLU A 198 -1.38 -16.17 3.96
CA GLU A 198 -1.38 -14.75 3.54
C GLU A 198 -2.58 -14.00 4.13
N ILE A 199 -3.78 -14.62 4.19
CA ILE A 199 -4.93 -14.07 4.90
C ILE A 199 -4.58 -13.85 6.38
N ALA A 200 -4.02 -14.87 7.03
CA ALA A 200 -3.63 -14.81 8.44
C ALA A 200 -2.56 -13.74 8.69
N LYS A 201 -1.58 -13.61 7.79
CA LYS A 201 -0.51 -12.59 7.87
C LYS A 201 -1.07 -11.18 7.90
N LEU A 202 -1.98 -10.83 7.00
CA LEU A 202 -2.55 -9.49 6.94
C LEU A 202 -3.41 -9.18 8.17
N ARG A 203 -4.20 -10.14 8.65
CA ARG A 203 -4.97 -10.01 9.88
C ARG A 203 -4.08 -9.85 11.11
N ALA A 204 -3.03 -10.67 11.20
CA ALA A 204 -2.04 -10.58 12.28
C ALA A 204 -1.29 -9.24 12.23
N LEU A 205 -0.95 -8.73 11.04
CA LEU A 205 -0.30 -7.44 10.88
C LEU A 205 -1.14 -6.31 11.50
N ARG A 206 -2.44 -6.25 11.21
CA ARG A 206 -3.33 -5.23 11.80
C ARG A 206 -3.39 -5.32 13.31
N LEU A 207 -3.56 -6.53 13.84
CA LEU A 207 -3.63 -6.74 15.28
C LEU A 207 -2.34 -6.29 15.98
N LEU A 208 -1.21 -6.75 15.46
CA LEU A 208 0.12 -6.43 16.03
C LEU A 208 0.47 -4.95 15.86
N PHE A 209 0.12 -4.35 14.71
CA PHE A 209 0.29 -2.91 14.50
C PHE A 209 -0.51 -2.10 15.53
N LYS A 210 -1.78 -2.45 15.75
CA LYS A 210 -2.63 -1.79 16.74
C LYS A 210 -2.07 -1.94 18.15
N THR A 211 -1.57 -3.12 18.51
CA THR A 211 -0.94 -3.36 19.81
C THR A 211 0.30 -2.47 19.97
N LEU A 212 1.15 -2.40 18.94
CA LEU A 212 2.32 -1.53 18.96
C LEU A 212 1.94 -0.05 19.04
N ALA A 213 0.95 0.40 18.25
CA ALA A 213 0.52 1.79 18.22
C ALA A 213 0.02 2.29 19.58
N VAL A 214 -0.70 1.44 20.34
CA VAL A 214 -1.20 1.75 21.69
C VAL A 214 -0.05 2.04 22.66
N GLU A 215 1.09 1.34 22.56
CA GLU A 215 2.26 1.62 23.42
C GLU A 215 2.85 3.02 23.18
N TYR A 216 2.58 3.61 22.01
CA TYR A 216 2.96 4.99 21.67
C TYR A 216 1.81 5.99 21.79
N ASN A 217 0.70 5.61 22.46
CA ASN A 217 -0.53 6.40 22.61
C ASN A 217 -1.19 6.78 21.27
N HIS A 218 -1.02 5.97 20.24
CA HIS A 218 -1.67 6.15 18.94
C HIS A 218 -2.93 5.30 18.84
N THR A 219 -4.01 5.89 18.30
CA THR A 219 -5.32 5.24 18.14
C THR A 219 -5.64 4.91 16.68
N PHE A 220 -4.77 5.29 15.74
CA PHE A 220 -4.99 5.06 14.31
C PHE A 220 -4.64 3.62 13.90
N ASP A 221 -5.28 3.17 12.84
CA ASP A 221 -4.99 1.89 12.17
C ASP A 221 -4.00 2.08 11.01
N CYS A 222 -3.40 1.01 10.52
CA CYS A 222 -2.56 1.04 9.34
C CYS A 222 -3.37 0.91 8.04
N HIS A 223 -2.94 1.61 7.00
CA HIS A 223 -3.46 1.45 5.65
C HIS A 223 -2.63 0.43 4.89
N ILE A 224 -3.20 -0.75 4.62
CA ILE A 224 -2.47 -1.85 3.98
C ILE A 224 -2.70 -1.81 2.47
N ILE A 225 -1.61 -1.69 1.71
CA ILE A 225 -1.57 -1.90 0.26
C ILE A 225 -0.94 -3.26 -0.01
N ALA A 226 -1.66 -4.14 -0.70
CA ALA A 226 -1.16 -5.46 -1.04
C ALA A 226 -0.86 -5.59 -2.53
N THR A 227 0.29 -6.21 -2.84
CA THR A 227 0.73 -6.48 -4.21
C THR A 227 1.26 -7.91 -4.30
N PRO A 228 0.93 -8.69 -5.35
CA PRO A 228 1.52 -9.99 -5.58
C PRO A 228 3.05 -9.95 -5.60
N THR A 229 3.69 -10.94 -4.98
CA THR A 229 5.15 -11.03 -4.98
C THR A 229 5.72 -11.39 -6.36
N LYS A 230 6.91 -10.88 -6.68
CA LYS A 230 7.66 -11.30 -7.88
C LYS A 230 8.38 -12.62 -7.69
N ARG A 231 8.59 -13.05 -6.46
CA ARG A 231 9.45 -14.16 -6.07
C ARG A 231 9.01 -15.53 -6.58
N ASN A 232 7.72 -15.74 -6.78
CA ASN A 232 7.13 -16.99 -7.22
C ASN A 232 6.66 -16.98 -8.69
N LYS A 233 6.98 -15.92 -9.43
CA LYS A 233 6.59 -15.81 -10.84
C LYS A 233 7.55 -16.62 -11.71
N THR A 234 7.02 -17.15 -12.82
CA THR A 234 7.77 -17.95 -13.78
C THR A 234 7.93 -17.25 -15.13
N LEU A 235 9.06 -17.48 -15.79
CA LEU A 235 9.35 -16.99 -17.13
C LEU A 235 8.93 -18.01 -18.21
N TYR A 236 9.00 -19.31 -17.91
CA TYR A 236 8.80 -20.38 -18.91
C TYR A 236 7.35 -20.51 -19.37
N ASP A 237 6.42 -20.52 -18.41
CA ASP A 237 4.99 -20.46 -18.67
C ASP A 237 4.41 -19.26 -17.94
N TYR A 238 4.66 -18.08 -18.52
CA TYR A 238 4.30 -16.81 -17.92
C TYR A 238 2.77 -16.62 -17.79
N ASN A 239 1.96 -17.34 -18.59
CA ASN A 239 0.51 -17.28 -18.47
C ASN A 239 0.00 -17.82 -17.13
N VAL A 240 0.72 -18.79 -16.54
CA VAL A 240 0.42 -19.31 -15.20
C VAL A 240 0.51 -18.21 -14.12
N ASN A 241 1.27 -17.15 -14.36
CA ASN A 241 1.34 -16.02 -13.44
C ASN A 241 -0.02 -15.33 -13.26
N MET A 242 -0.92 -15.35 -14.26
CA MET A 242 -2.28 -14.83 -14.12
C MET A 242 -3.06 -15.59 -13.05
N LEU A 243 -2.97 -16.92 -13.02
CA LEU A 243 -3.62 -17.74 -11.99
C LEU A 243 -3.05 -17.45 -10.60
N ARG A 244 -1.72 -17.36 -10.51
CA ARG A 244 -1.04 -17.05 -9.24
C ARG A 244 -1.43 -15.67 -8.70
N THR A 245 -1.38 -14.64 -9.54
CA THR A 245 -1.74 -13.29 -9.10
C THR A 245 -3.21 -13.17 -8.72
N THR A 246 -4.12 -13.90 -9.37
CA THR A 246 -5.54 -13.93 -8.99
C THR A 246 -5.73 -14.45 -7.58
N THR A 247 -5.15 -15.62 -7.24
CA THR A 247 -5.29 -16.21 -5.90
C THR A 247 -4.56 -15.40 -4.82
N GLU A 248 -3.44 -14.77 -5.16
CA GLU A 248 -2.71 -13.86 -4.27
C GLU A 248 -3.53 -12.59 -3.96
N CYS A 249 -4.13 -11.95 -4.98
CA CYS A 249 -5.03 -10.82 -4.78
C CYS A 249 -6.26 -11.22 -3.98
N MET A 250 -6.82 -12.40 -4.22
CA MET A 250 -7.96 -12.92 -3.45
C MET A 250 -7.59 -13.09 -1.97
N SER A 251 -6.42 -13.64 -1.66
CA SER A 251 -5.96 -13.75 -0.26
C SER A 251 -5.72 -12.38 0.39
N ALA A 252 -5.23 -11.40 -0.38
CA ALA A 252 -5.06 -10.03 0.09
C ALA A 252 -6.39 -9.36 0.46
N ILE A 253 -7.41 -9.52 -0.39
CA ILE A 253 -8.76 -8.98 -0.16
C ILE A 253 -9.36 -9.61 1.10
N LEU A 254 -9.37 -10.94 1.21
CA LEU A 254 -9.89 -11.67 2.37
C LEU A 254 -9.07 -11.43 3.66
N GLY A 255 -7.80 -11.08 3.51
CA GLY A 255 -6.93 -10.67 4.61
C GLY A 255 -7.19 -9.24 5.10
N GLY A 256 -8.01 -8.47 4.38
CA GLY A 256 -8.40 -7.11 4.77
C GLY A 256 -7.42 -6.03 4.31
N ALA A 257 -6.82 -6.17 3.12
CA ALA A 257 -6.09 -5.08 2.49
C ALA A 257 -7.04 -3.92 2.13
N ASN A 258 -6.59 -2.67 2.33
CA ASN A 258 -7.37 -1.47 1.98
C ASN A 258 -7.29 -1.16 0.48
N ALA A 259 -6.12 -1.41 -0.11
CA ALA A 259 -5.93 -1.28 -1.55
C ALA A 259 -5.18 -2.50 -2.09
N VAL A 260 -5.54 -2.94 -3.27
CA VAL A 260 -4.87 -4.06 -3.94
C VAL A 260 -4.40 -3.61 -5.30
N SER A 261 -3.10 -3.77 -5.53
CA SER A 261 -2.48 -3.51 -6.82
C SER A 261 -2.01 -4.83 -7.41
N ASN A 262 -2.66 -5.27 -8.47
CA ASN A 262 -2.26 -6.53 -9.10
C ASN A 262 -0.98 -6.35 -9.91
N LEU A 263 -0.20 -7.42 -10.01
CA LEU A 263 0.99 -7.48 -10.82
C LEU A 263 0.64 -8.04 -12.21
N ALA A 264 1.05 -7.35 -13.26
CA ALA A 264 0.91 -7.88 -14.60
C ALA A 264 1.63 -9.25 -14.73
N TYR A 265 1.03 -10.17 -15.46
CA TYR A 265 1.54 -11.55 -15.59
C TYR A 265 2.97 -11.64 -16.16
N ASP A 266 3.36 -10.63 -16.92
CA ASP A 266 4.64 -10.47 -17.60
C ASP A 266 5.59 -9.45 -16.93
N ALA A 267 5.24 -8.93 -15.76
CA ALA A 267 5.97 -7.86 -15.05
C ALA A 267 7.41 -8.22 -14.65
N ILE A 268 7.82 -9.49 -14.77
CA ILE A 268 9.19 -9.91 -14.47
C ILE A 268 10.14 -9.71 -15.68
N TYR A 269 9.63 -9.53 -16.88
CA TYR A 269 10.42 -9.31 -18.08
C TYR A 269 9.96 -8.11 -18.95
N HIS A 270 8.72 -7.63 -18.77
CA HIS A 270 8.23 -6.38 -19.34
C HIS A 270 8.04 -5.33 -18.25
N LYS A 271 8.52 -4.10 -18.48
CA LYS A 271 8.41 -3.01 -17.52
C LYS A 271 7.08 -2.26 -17.60
N ASP A 272 6.54 -2.09 -18.79
CA ASP A 272 5.29 -1.36 -19.03
C ASP A 272 4.60 -1.96 -20.26
N ASN A 273 3.48 -2.64 -20.02
CA ASN A 273 2.72 -3.31 -21.07
C ASN A 273 1.23 -3.03 -20.85
N GLU A 274 0.62 -2.28 -21.78
CA GLU A 274 -0.81 -1.93 -21.72
C GLU A 274 -1.70 -3.15 -21.61
N PHE A 275 -1.38 -4.23 -22.32
CA PHE A 275 -2.16 -5.48 -22.26
C PHE A 275 -2.04 -6.14 -20.88
N GLY A 276 -0.84 -6.25 -20.34
CA GLY A 276 -0.59 -6.81 -19.01
C GLY A 276 -1.29 -5.99 -17.91
N ASP A 277 -1.21 -4.67 -17.97
CA ASP A 277 -1.90 -3.76 -17.04
C ASP A 277 -3.43 -3.90 -17.12
N ARG A 278 -3.97 -4.05 -18.33
CA ARG A 278 -5.40 -4.26 -18.53
C ARG A 278 -5.86 -5.59 -17.93
N ILE A 279 -5.13 -6.66 -18.18
CA ILE A 279 -5.46 -8.00 -17.64
C ILE A 279 -5.38 -7.96 -16.11
N SER A 280 -4.30 -7.41 -15.52
CA SER A 280 -4.14 -7.35 -14.08
C SER A 280 -5.26 -6.58 -13.39
N ARG A 281 -5.71 -5.46 -13.97
CA ARG A 281 -6.86 -4.69 -13.48
C ARG A 281 -8.17 -5.46 -13.63
N ASN A 282 -8.40 -6.09 -14.78
CA ASN A 282 -9.60 -6.88 -15.01
C ASN A 282 -9.73 -8.07 -14.05
N GLN A 283 -8.62 -8.70 -13.65
CA GLN A 283 -8.64 -9.73 -12.61
C GLN A 283 -9.20 -9.18 -11.28
N LEU A 284 -8.80 -7.96 -10.87
CA LEU A 284 -9.35 -7.32 -9.68
C LEU A 284 -10.83 -6.95 -9.83
N LEU A 285 -11.24 -6.49 -11.00
CA LEU A 285 -12.65 -6.20 -11.28
C LEU A 285 -13.52 -7.46 -11.20
N VAL A 286 -13.06 -8.58 -11.77
CA VAL A 286 -13.75 -9.88 -11.66
C VAL A 286 -13.86 -10.32 -10.20
N LEU A 287 -12.77 -10.19 -9.42
CA LEU A 287 -12.81 -10.50 -7.99
C LEU A 287 -13.78 -9.60 -7.22
N LYS A 288 -13.84 -8.31 -7.56
CA LYS A 288 -14.69 -7.34 -6.87
C LYS A 288 -16.17 -7.51 -7.21
N GLU A 289 -16.49 -7.57 -8.50
CA GLU A 289 -17.86 -7.47 -9.01
C GLU A 289 -18.51 -8.82 -9.28
N GLU A 290 -17.78 -9.77 -9.89
CA GLU A 290 -18.32 -11.06 -10.29
C GLU A 290 -18.20 -12.12 -9.19
N SER A 291 -17.07 -12.11 -8.45
CA SER A 291 -16.85 -13.00 -7.30
C SER A 291 -17.42 -12.44 -5.98
N TYR A 292 -18.05 -11.26 -6.01
CA TYR A 292 -18.67 -10.59 -4.87
C TYR A 292 -17.75 -10.36 -3.66
N LEU A 293 -16.43 -10.32 -3.86
CA LEU A 293 -15.49 -10.16 -2.75
C LEU A 293 -15.55 -8.76 -2.10
N LYS A 294 -16.25 -7.80 -2.72
CA LYS A 294 -16.60 -6.52 -2.05
C LYS A 294 -17.43 -6.72 -0.78
N HIS A 295 -18.15 -7.84 -0.68
CA HIS A 295 -18.96 -8.23 0.49
C HIS A 295 -18.24 -9.27 1.37
N ALA A 296 -16.98 -9.59 1.10
CA ALA A 296 -16.23 -10.64 1.81
C ALA A 296 -16.08 -10.39 3.32
N LEU A 297 -16.31 -9.16 3.77
CA LEU A 297 -16.31 -8.79 5.18
C LEU A 297 -17.43 -9.43 5.99
N GLU A 298 -18.60 -9.55 5.39
CA GLU A 298 -19.73 -10.23 6.03
C GLU A 298 -19.48 -11.72 6.13
N LEU A 299 -18.84 -12.32 5.11
CA LEU A 299 -18.51 -13.74 5.09
C LEU A 299 -17.38 -14.10 6.06
N ALA A 300 -16.40 -13.22 6.27
CA ALA A 300 -15.31 -13.45 7.22
C ALA A 300 -15.72 -13.31 8.69
N ALA A 301 -16.87 -12.69 8.96
CA ALA A 301 -17.46 -12.61 10.29
C ALA A 301 -18.25 -13.89 10.67
N VAL A 302 -18.51 -14.77 9.71
CA VAL A 302 -19.30 -16.00 9.88
C VAL A 302 -18.39 -17.26 9.97
N LEU A 303 -17.11 -17.13 9.67
CA LEU A 303 -16.09 -18.19 9.80
C LEU A 303 -15.13 -17.89 10.94
#